data_2d4c3cfec12a383c5ca408aa8252958f
#
_entry.id   2d4c3cfec12a383c5ca408aa8252958f
#
_cell.length_a   1.000
_cell.length_b   1.000
_cell.length_c   1.000
_cell.angle_alpha   90.00
_cell.angle_beta   90.00
_cell.angle_gamma   90.00
#
_symmetry.space_group_name_H-M   'P 1'
#
loop_
_entity.id
_entity.type
_entity.pdbx_description
1 polymer ?
#
loop_
_entity_poly.entity_id
_entity_poly.type
_entity_poly.pdbx_seq_one_letter_code
_entity_poly.pdbx_strand_id
1 'polypeptide(L)'
;MRQKNVFEARGKNEKHLSNATKKAHAVFYVTKKPTPPQKGEERKERTIEKIQKQLDSQTEVWTIFNKPINNPRAFKDGLIDESERESLKILNEEMKNILGGHYKGHQIVSTQAAFYGLSSALLPESDFYKNKQKFLDSFKEEELLLYKSRFQQLGEFITEALLKNSRKKIIESNCNKALKVIEKLQEAITITIDRQIDPTIREIKNHHQEVCDNLDRSKEKYISNLTKSAFTETERFKSDFREEMHAHIDDGIGNEECKIMFKHELQKGTEKLRENIKRRSNECKERFVEEIKKDIEQFEERIKDSLRMLELIISIDRGNTDFDFNIDSGINKIGLFVSIGGLALLLMAPIVGWFTLFGGLVLGAIGIFKSVWSFFDSDYKKSQQRKEVDKNLDRFCEIIAEDVRNQIESGKKGASEMIEDLKAGLNDLIVCYERMREGLIKAGEDLSHLADRIKTTLKQRSAQ
;
A
#
# COMPACT_ATOMS: atom_id res chain seq x y z
N MET A 1 22.22 -28.37 9.76
CA MET A 1 22.02 -28.09 8.32
C MET A 1 22.71 -26.82 7.76
N ARG A 2 23.23 -25.90 8.57
CA ARG A 2 23.91 -24.66 8.08
C ARG A 2 25.36 -24.81 7.59
N GLN A 3 26.04 -25.91 7.83
CA GLN A 3 27.44 -26.10 7.41
C GLN A 3 27.64 -26.69 6.00
N LYS A 4 26.63 -27.37 5.42
CA LYS A 4 26.75 -27.93 4.05
C LYS A 4 26.73 -26.88 2.93
N ASN A 5 25.96 -25.81 3.11
CA ASN A 5 25.79 -24.75 2.06
C ASN A 5 27.02 -23.82 1.92
N VAL A 6 27.88 -23.74 2.94
CA VAL A 6 29.09 -22.91 2.90
C VAL A 6 30.21 -23.58 2.06
N PHE A 7 30.21 -24.91 1.97
CA PHE A 7 31.20 -25.63 1.19
C PHE A 7 30.90 -25.69 -0.31
N GLU A 8 29.63 -25.72 -0.72
CA GLU A 8 29.28 -25.68 -2.15
C GLU A 8 29.50 -24.29 -2.78
N ALA A 9 29.31 -23.21 -2.01
CA ALA A 9 29.62 -21.85 -2.47
C ALA A 9 31.11 -21.59 -2.67
N ARG A 10 31.99 -22.27 -1.92
CA ARG A 10 33.48 -22.16 -2.09
C ARG A 10 33.97 -22.72 -3.40
N GLY A 11 33.46 -23.86 -3.87
CA GLY A 11 33.96 -24.50 -5.11
C GLY A 11 33.56 -23.77 -6.40
N LYS A 12 32.42 -23.07 -6.44
CA LYS A 12 32.02 -22.22 -7.57
C LYS A 12 32.80 -20.91 -7.62
N ASN A 13 33.18 -20.33 -6.49
CA ASN A 13 33.98 -19.11 -6.42
C ASN A 13 35.43 -19.30 -6.89
N GLU A 14 36.02 -20.47 -6.75
CA GLU A 14 37.41 -20.71 -7.17
C GLU A 14 37.61 -20.66 -8.71
N LYS A 15 36.68 -21.19 -9.49
CA LYS A 15 36.74 -21.10 -10.97
C LYS A 15 36.52 -19.68 -11.48
N HIS A 16 35.63 -18.92 -10.84
CA HIS A 16 35.37 -17.51 -11.19
C HIS A 16 36.54 -16.62 -10.83
N LEU A 17 37.19 -16.84 -9.68
CA LEU A 17 38.40 -16.11 -9.25
C LEU A 17 39.55 -16.32 -10.24
N SER A 18 39.78 -17.56 -10.68
CA SER A 18 40.80 -17.94 -11.63
C SER A 18 40.70 -17.23 -12.98
N ASN A 19 39.47 -17.17 -13.53
CA ASN A 19 39.25 -16.53 -14.83
C ASN A 19 39.28 -15.00 -14.75
N ALA A 20 38.89 -14.41 -13.62
CA ALA A 20 38.95 -12.97 -13.41
C ALA A 20 40.39 -12.48 -13.23
N THR A 21 41.22 -13.23 -12.49
CA THR A 21 42.61 -12.85 -12.18
C THR A 21 43.51 -12.88 -13.42
N LYS A 22 43.30 -13.85 -14.34
CA LYS A 22 44.07 -13.95 -15.61
C LYS A 22 43.84 -12.76 -16.56
N LYS A 23 42.76 -12.04 -16.44
CA LYS A 23 42.38 -10.91 -17.30
C LYS A 23 42.48 -9.56 -16.58
N ALA A 24 42.94 -9.55 -15.34
CA ALA A 24 42.99 -8.36 -14.54
C ALA A 24 44.33 -7.61 -14.73
N HIS A 25 44.27 -6.30 -14.93
CA HIS A 25 45.44 -5.43 -14.91
C HIS A 25 45.88 -5.10 -13.49
N ALA A 26 44.98 -5.10 -12.54
CA ALA A 26 45.23 -4.96 -11.12
C ALA A 26 44.33 -5.89 -10.31
N VAL A 27 44.85 -6.42 -9.21
CA VAL A 27 44.14 -7.27 -8.26
C VAL A 27 44.18 -6.62 -6.89
N PHE A 28 43.02 -6.45 -6.26
CA PHE A 28 42.92 -5.90 -4.93
C PHE A 28 42.56 -7.01 -3.94
N TYR A 29 43.46 -7.26 -3.00
CA TYR A 29 43.20 -8.14 -1.86
C TYR A 29 42.58 -7.35 -0.73
N VAL A 30 41.27 -7.57 -0.48
CA VAL A 30 40.54 -6.85 0.55
C VAL A 30 40.51 -7.64 1.86
N THR A 31 40.99 -7.03 2.93
CA THR A 31 41.00 -7.63 4.28
C THR A 31 40.35 -6.70 5.33
N LYS A 32 39.72 -7.30 6.33
CA LYS A 32 39.14 -6.58 7.50
C LYS A 32 40.13 -6.51 8.69
N LYS A 33 41.21 -7.25 8.65
CA LYS A 33 42.23 -7.28 9.70
C LYS A 33 43.62 -7.03 9.08
N PRO A 34 44.45 -6.18 9.69
CA PRO A 34 45.77 -5.89 9.21
C PRO A 34 46.77 -7.01 9.60
N THR A 35 46.37 -8.26 9.42
CA THR A 35 47.21 -9.44 9.72
C THR A 35 47.69 -10.07 8.45
N PRO A 36 48.91 -10.59 8.42
CA PRO A 36 49.45 -11.34 7.27
C PRO A 36 48.51 -12.46 6.86
N PRO A 37 48.38 -12.74 5.55
CA PRO A 37 47.66 -13.90 5.09
C PRO A 37 48.31 -15.16 5.64
N GLN A 38 47.50 -16.11 6.08
CA GLN A 38 48.02 -17.38 6.55
C GLN A 38 48.72 -18.12 5.38
N LYS A 39 49.99 -18.57 5.59
CA LYS A 39 50.70 -19.40 4.62
C LYS A 39 50.00 -20.76 4.48
N GLY A 40 50.00 -21.31 3.29
CA GLY A 40 49.55 -22.67 3.04
C GLY A 40 50.44 -23.70 3.75
N GLU A 41 49.86 -24.82 4.15
CA GLU A 41 50.63 -26.01 4.53
C GLU A 41 51.13 -26.73 3.25
N GLU A 42 52.18 -27.54 3.34
CA GLU A 42 52.84 -28.20 2.18
C GLU A 42 51.91 -28.88 1.16
N ARG A 43 50.65 -29.14 1.53
CA ARG A 43 49.64 -29.76 0.65
C ARG A 43 48.39 -28.92 0.38
N LYS A 44 48.31 -27.65 0.84
CA LYS A 44 47.09 -26.84 0.72
C LYS A 44 47.41 -25.37 0.50
N GLU A 45 47.51 -25.00 -0.77
CA GLU A 45 47.67 -23.60 -1.18
C GLU A 45 46.50 -22.75 -0.74
N ARG A 46 46.77 -21.55 -0.21
CA ARG A 46 45.78 -20.55 0.18
C ARG A 46 45.59 -19.52 -0.92
N THR A 47 44.63 -18.63 -0.71
CA THR A 47 44.13 -17.69 -1.71
C THR A 47 45.23 -16.84 -2.36
N ILE A 48 46.22 -16.35 -1.60
CA ILE A 48 47.28 -15.48 -2.13
C ILE A 48 48.25 -16.27 -3.02
N GLU A 49 48.62 -17.48 -2.62
CA GLU A 49 49.51 -18.38 -3.41
C GLU A 49 48.82 -18.82 -4.71
N LYS A 50 47.50 -19.06 -4.66
CA LYS A 50 46.71 -19.34 -5.86
C LYS A 50 46.61 -18.12 -6.80
N ILE A 51 46.50 -16.90 -6.24
CA ILE A 51 46.57 -15.67 -7.01
C ILE A 51 47.93 -15.54 -7.68
N GLN A 52 49.05 -15.73 -6.94
CA GLN A 52 50.39 -15.64 -7.45
C GLN A 52 50.63 -16.50 -8.72
N LYS A 53 50.11 -17.74 -8.70
CA LYS A 53 50.25 -18.66 -9.85
C LYS A 53 49.46 -18.25 -11.09
N GLN A 54 48.56 -17.32 -10.96
CA GLN A 54 47.64 -16.89 -12.02
C GLN A 54 47.90 -15.46 -12.50
N LEU A 55 48.89 -14.78 -11.89
CA LEU A 55 49.21 -13.41 -12.26
C LEU A 55 49.90 -13.40 -13.63
N ASP A 56 49.46 -12.54 -14.52
CA ASP A 56 50.19 -12.18 -15.72
C ASP A 56 51.40 -11.30 -15.33
N SER A 57 52.47 -11.30 -16.13
CA SER A 57 53.73 -10.59 -15.84
C SER A 57 53.56 -9.10 -15.53
N GLN A 58 52.48 -8.49 -15.97
CA GLN A 58 52.17 -7.06 -15.77
C GLN A 58 51.09 -6.78 -14.73
N THR A 59 50.52 -7.80 -14.09
CA THR A 59 49.46 -7.62 -13.13
C THR A 59 49.96 -7.06 -11.80
N GLU A 60 49.44 -5.96 -11.36
CA GLU A 60 49.73 -5.36 -10.06
C GLU A 60 48.80 -5.89 -8.99
N VAL A 61 49.30 -6.16 -7.78
CA VAL A 61 48.53 -6.61 -6.63
C VAL A 61 48.66 -5.58 -5.51
N TRP A 62 47.52 -5.18 -4.99
CA TRP A 62 47.40 -4.23 -3.90
C TRP A 62 46.58 -4.80 -2.76
N THR A 63 46.88 -4.45 -1.51
CA THR A 63 46.04 -4.75 -0.36
C THR A 63 45.13 -3.57 -0.06
N ILE A 64 43.85 -3.84 0.17
CA ILE A 64 42.89 -2.87 0.72
C ILE A 64 42.54 -3.34 2.13
N PHE A 65 43.01 -2.59 3.13
CA PHE A 65 42.53 -2.77 4.50
C PHE A 65 41.22 -2.01 4.70
N ASN A 66 40.12 -2.77 4.71
CA ASN A 66 38.81 -2.25 4.94
C ASN A 66 38.48 -2.33 6.43
N LYS A 67 38.75 -1.25 7.17
CA LYS A 67 38.55 -1.20 8.63
C LYS A 67 37.05 -1.07 8.97
N PRO A 68 36.48 -2.03 9.73
CA PRO A 68 35.15 -1.86 10.30
C PRO A 68 35.21 -0.83 11.44
N ILE A 69 34.26 0.13 11.45
CA ILE A 69 34.15 1.16 12.48
C ILE A 69 32.80 1.05 13.14
N ASN A 70 32.76 0.50 14.36
CA ASN A 70 31.54 0.31 15.11
C ASN A 70 31.23 1.50 16.04
N ASN A 71 32.24 2.36 16.34
CA ASN A 71 32.11 3.49 17.24
C ASN A 71 32.65 4.76 16.58
N PRO A 72 31.82 5.82 16.42
CA PRO A 72 32.26 7.08 15.84
C PRO A 72 33.43 7.73 16.57
N ARG A 73 33.53 7.55 17.90
CA ARG A 73 34.63 8.13 18.71
C ARG A 73 36.01 7.61 18.31
N ALA A 74 36.11 6.32 18.00
CA ALA A 74 37.36 5.71 17.53
C ALA A 74 37.79 6.22 16.14
N PHE A 75 36.95 6.97 15.45
CA PHE A 75 37.20 7.51 14.13
C PHE A 75 37.64 8.98 14.16
N LYS A 76 37.58 9.64 15.33
CA LYS A 76 37.96 11.06 15.47
C LYS A 76 39.45 11.30 15.21
N ASP A 77 40.29 10.44 15.75
CA ASP A 77 41.76 10.60 15.74
C ASP A 77 42.43 10.02 14.48
N GLY A 78 41.65 9.42 13.60
CA GLY A 78 42.14 8.85 12.36
C GLY A 78 41.54 7.47 12.06
N LEU A 79 41.85 6.95 10.90
CA LEU A 79 41.29 5.67 10.44
C LEU A 79 41.97 4.45 11.07
N ILE A 80 43.28 4.56 11.42
CA ILE A 80 44.07 3.48 12.05
C ILE A 80 44.88 4.03 13.23
N ASP A 81 45.08 3.18 14.21
CA ASP A 81 45.98 3.43 15.33
C ASP A 81 47.43 2.96 15.04
N GLU A 82 48.33 3.21 15.98
CA GLU A 82 49.76 2.87 15.82
C GLU A 82 50.01 1.36 15.77
N SER A 83 49.25 0.57 16.53
CA SER A 83 49.34 -0.91 16.52
C SER A 83 48.89 -1.49 15.18
N GLU A 84 47.83 -0.95 14.61
CA GLU A 84 47.37 -1.35 13.27
C GLU A 84 48.35 -0.93 12.17
N ARG A 85 49.02 0.23 12.35
CA ARG A 85 50.04 0.69 11.44
C ARG A 85 51.26 -0.27 11.41
N GLU A 86 51.68 -0.74 12.58
CA GLU A 86 52.74 -1.71 12.71
C GLU A 86 52.34 -3.06 12.09
N SER A 87 51.13 -3.52 12.37
CA SER A 87 50.57 -4.75 11.78
C SER A 87 50.50 -4.68 10.24
N LEU A 88 50.19 -3.51 9.67
CA LEU A 88 50.19 -3.30 8.21
C LEU A 88 51.61 -3.35 7.60
N LYS A 89 52.66 -2.92 8.33
CA LYS A 89 54.02 -3.08 7.87
C LYS A 89 54.36 -4.56 7.73
N ILE A 90 54.08 -5.37 8.75
CA ILE A 90 54.29 -6.81 8.75
C ILE A 90 53.52 -7.48 7.62
N LEU A 91 52.24 -7.08 7.42
CA LEU A 91 51.43 -7.55 6.29
C LEU A 91 52.12 -7.27 4.94
N ASN A 92 52.60 -6.03 4.75
CA ASN A 92 53.25 -5.63 3.50
C ASN A 92 54.52 -6.46 3.20
N GLU A 93 55.32 -6.70 4.21
CA GLU A 93 56.53 -7.52 4.09
C GLU A 93 56.17 -8.95 3.69
N GLU A 94 55.20 -9.57 4.33
CA GLU A 94 54.78 -10.92 4.00
C GLU A 94 54.12 -11.00 2.61
N MET A 95 53.28 -10.02 2.22
CA MET A 95 52.72 -9.95 0.87
C MET A 95 53.81 -9.79 -0.20
N LYS A 96 54.84 -8.98 0.08
CA LYS A 96 55.98 -8.81 -0.81
C LYS A 96 56.83 -10.08 -0.93
N ASN A 97 56.99 -10.81 0.18
CA ASN A 97 57.69 -12.09 0.18
C ASN A 97 56.97 -13.15 -0.67
N ILE A 98 55.59 -13.16 -0.66
CA ILE A 98 54.82 -14.14 -1.42
C ILE A 98 54.69 -13.71 -2.89
N LEU A 99 54.36 -12.46 -3.17
CA LEU A 99 53.97 -11.98 -4.51
C LEU A 99 55.15 -11.32 -5.29
N GLY A 100 56.26 -11.07 -4.62
CA GLY A 100 57.44 -10.45 -5.23
C GLY A 100 57.14 -9.05 -5.81
N GLY A 101 57.62 -8.82 -7.03
CA GLY A 101 57.49 -7.55 -7.75
C GLY A 101 56.04 -7.17 -8.13
N HIS A 102 55.12 -8.13 -8.08
CA HIS A 102 53.72 -7.88 -8.34
C HIS A 102 53.02 -7.07 -7.21
N TYR A 103 53.51 -7.22 -5.97
CA TYR A 103 52.96 -6.49 -4.84
C TYR A 103 53.45 -5.06 -4.81
N LYS A 104 52.52 -4.10 -4.79
CA LYS A 104 52.82 -2.65 -4.87
C LYS A 104 52.56 -1.90 -3.56
N GLY A 105 51.80 -2.48 -2.62
CA GLY A 105 51.51 -1.87 -1.33
C GLY A 105 50.07 -2.00 -0.90
N HIS A 106 49.67 -1.12 0.02
CA HIS A 106 48.32 -1.17 0.59
C HIS A 106 47.60 0.18 0.57
N GLN A 107 46.28 0.12 0.62
CA GLN A 107 45.40 1.25 0.87
C GLN A 107 44.53 0.95 2.08
N ILE A 108 44.11 2.01 2.81
CA ILE A 108 43.31 1.92 4.03
C ILE A 108 42.00 2.65 3.77
N VAL A 109 40.87 1.97 4.03
CA VAL A 109 39.55 2.53 3.80
C VAL A 109 38.58 2.04 4.87
N SER A 110 37.53 2.77 5.14
CA SER A 110 36.36 2.27 5.85
C SER A 110 35.12 2.39 4.94
N THR A 111 34.76 1.29 4.31
CA THR A 111 33.55 1.26 3.46
C THR A 111 32.28 1.46 4.27
N GLN A 112 32.28 1.11 5.55
CA GLN A 112 31.15 1.36 6.45
C GLN A 112 30.93 2.85 6.69
N ALA A 113 31.97 3.62 7.00
CA ALA A 113 31.86 5.07 7.17
C ALA A 113 31.52 5.76 5.85
N ALA A 114 32.09 5.30 4.74
CA ALA A 114 31.75 5.77 3.40
C ALA A 114 30.27 5.53 3.05
N PHE A 115 29.75 4.35 3.39
CA PHE A 115 28.34 4.01 3.20
C PHE A 115 27.42 4.99 3.94
N TYR A 116 27.74 5.33 5.19
CA TYR A 116 26.94 6.30 5.95
C TYR A 116 27.05 7.73 5.37
N GLY A 117 28.19 8.10 4.80
CA GLY A 117 28.36 9.39 4.14
C GLY A 117 27.67 9.51 2.77
N LEU A 118 27.45 8.37 2.07
CA LEU A 118 26.89 8.34 0.72
C LEU A 118 25.41 7.98 0.67
N SER A 119 24.87 7.30 1.70
CA SER A 119 23.50 6.81 1.69
C SER A 119 22.51 7.93 2.01
N SER A 120 21.72 8.34 1.03
CA SER A 120 20.67 9.37 1.17
C SER A 120 19.29 8.82 1.52
N ALA A 121 19.03 7.53 1.24
CA ALA A 121 17.71 6.91 1.35
C ALA A 121 17.73 5.66 2.26
N LEU A 122 18.01 5.87 3.55
CA LEU A 122 17.90 4.81 4.54
C LEU A 122 16.54 4.85 5.23
N LEU A 123 15.92 3.68 5.41
CA LEU A 123 14.66 3.56 6.16
C LEU A 123 14.85 4.01 7.61
N PRO A 124 14.04 4.95 8.14
CA PRO A 124 14.23 5.54 9.46
C PRO A 124 14.29 4.55 10.63
N GLU A 125 13.63 3.40 10.50
CA GLU A 125 13.60 2.36 11.54
C GLU A 125 14.75 1.35 11.45
N SER A 126 15.52 1.37 10.36
CA SER A 126 16.62 0.43 10.15
C SER A 126 17.80 0.69 11.08
N ASP A 127 18.54 -0.38 11.41
CA ASP A 127 19.79 -0.27 12.16
C ASP A 127 20.82 0.57 11.42
N PHE A 128 20.81 0.57 10.09
CA PHE A 128 21.66 1.41 9.27
C PHE A 128 21.39 2.89 9.47
N TYR A 129 20.13 3.29 9.51
CA TYR A 129 19.73 4.67 9.79
C TYR A 129 20.15 5.10 11.21
N LYS A 130 19.85 4.29 12.22
CA LYS A 130 20.23 4.56 13.62
C LYS A 130 21.77 4.68 13.78
N ASN A 131 22.50 3.83 13.10
CA ASN A 131 23.96 3.90 13.13
C ASN A 131 24.48 5.11 12.36
N LYS A 132 23.92 5.44 11.19
CA LYS A 132 24.26 6.68 10.46
C LYS A 132 24.06 7.91 11.38
N GLN A 133 22.95 8.01 12.08
CA GLN A 133 22.69 9.12 13.02
C GLN A 133 23.77 9.25 14.08
N LYS A 134 24.19 8.15 14.70
CA LYS A 134 25.31 8.16 15.67
C LYS A 134 26.61 8.72 15.09
N PHE A 135 26.88 8.46 13.81
CA PHE A 135 28.04 9.01 13.13
C PHE A 135 27.85 10.50 12.84
N LEU A 136 26.67 10.92 12.39
CA LEU A 136 26.36 12.31 12.12
C LEU A 136 26.35 13.16 13.41
N ASP A 137 25.89 12.64 14.51
CA ASP A 137 25.98 13.30 15.83
C ASP A 137 27.43 13.65 16.21
N SER A 138 28.38 12.81 15.77
CA SER A 138 29.80 12.98 16.08
C SER A 138 30.56 13.86 15.07
N PHE A 139 30.18 13.79 13.79
CA PHE A 139 30.89 14.44 12.69
C PHE A 139 30.12 15.58 12.03
N LYS A 140 28.82 15.71 12.30
CA LYS A 140 27.87 16.73 11.83
C LYS A 140 27.59 16.74 10.31
N GLU A 141 28.57 16.38 9.48
CA GLU A 141 28.52 16.46 8.02
C GLU A 141 28.80 15.10 7.36
N GLU A 142 27.98 14.72 6.40
CA GLU A 142 28.16 13.48 5.59
C GLU A 142 29.45 13.52 4.79
N GLU A 143 29.81 14.69 4.27
CA GLU A 143 31.04 14.93 3.51
C GLU A 143 32.29 14.67 4.34
N LEU A 144 32.28 15.07 5.62
CA LEU A 144 33.38 14.80 6.53
C LEU A 144 33.54 13.30 6.83
N LEU A 145 32.44 12.56 6.94
CA LEU A 145 32.45 11.10 7.07
C LEU A 145 33.07 10.46 5.83
N LEU A 146 32.64 10.91 4.65
CA LEU A 146 33.16 10.42 3.38
C LEU A 146 34.67 10.72 3.25
N TYR A 147 35.09 11.93 3.56
CA TYR A 147 36.52 12.31 3.54
C TYR A 147 37.34 11.46 4.51
N LYS A 148 36.94 11.36 5.79
CA LYS A 148 37.66 10.57 6.81
C LYS A 148 37.67 9.07 6.51
N SER A 149 36.68 8.55 5.79
CA SER A 149 36.62 7.16 5.34
C SER A 149 37.75 6.77 4.40
N ARG A 150 38.40 7.73 3.77
CA ARG A 150 39.40 7.59 2.70
C ARG A 150 38.85 6.90 1.45
N PHE A 151 37.55 6.87 1.28
CA PHE A 151 36.93 6.20 0.13
C PHE A 151 37.18 6.95 -1.18
N GLN A 152 37.14 8.29 -1.13
CA GLN A 152 37.48 9.12 -2.29
C GLN A 152 38.95 8.94 -2.68
N GLN A 153 39.89 8.98 -1.70
CA GLN A 153 41.31 8.74 -1.94
C GLN A 153 41.59 7.34 -2.50
N LEU A 154 40.82 6.32 -2.05
CA LEU A 154 40.93 4.99 -2.65
C LEU A 154 40.46 5.01 -4.12
N GLY A 155 39.38 5.75 -4.43
CA GLY A 155 38.88 5.93 -5.79
C GLY A 155 39.92 6.61 -6.69
N GLU A 156 40.51 7.70 -6.23
CA GLU A 156 41.57 8.44 -6.90
C GLU A 156 42.80 7.55 -7.14
N PHE A 157 43.26 6.83 -6.10
CA PHE A 157 44.36 5.88 -6.19
C PHE A 157 44.09 4.78 -7.21
N ILE A 158 42.91 4.14 -7.17
CA ILE A 158 42.52 3.13 -8.14
C ILE A 158 42.58 3.71 -9.56
N THR A 159 42.07 4.94 -9.72
CA THR A 159 42.07 5.65 -11.00
C THR A 159 43.50 5.90 -11.49
N GLU A 160 44.40 6.37 -10.63
CA GLU A 160 45.83 6.62 -10.97
C GLU A 160 46.58 5.34 -11.26
N ALA A 161 46.44 4.30 -10.43
CA ALA A 161 47.07 3.01 -10.63
C ALA A 161 46.67 2.36 -11.96
N LEU A 162 45.42 2.55 -12.36
CA LEU A 162 44.92 2.08 -13.65
C LEU A 162 45.34 2.98 -14.81
N LEU A 163 45.60 4.28 -14.56
CA LEU A 163 46.00 5.23 -15.59
C LEU A 163 47.40 5.02 -16.17
N LYS A 164 48.33 4.57 -15.34
CA LYS A 164 49.77 4.40 -15.78
C LYS A 164 49.96 3.41 -16.92
N ASN A 165 49.08 2.40 -17.09
CA ASN A 165 49.27 1.35 -18.08
C ASN A 165 48.16 1.10 -19.11
N SER A 166 46.92 1.58 -18.90
CA SER A 166 45.82 1.24 -19.82
C SER A 166 44.58 2.11 -19.65
N ARG A 167 44.71 3.38 -19.27
CA ARG A 167 43.62 4.30 -18.92
C ARG A 167 42.45 4.28 -19.92
N LYS A 168 42.73 4.35 -21.21
CA LYS A 168 41.71 4.39 -22.27
C LYS A 168 40.92 3.08 -22.32
N LYS A 169 41.60 1.93 -22.35
CA LYS A 169 40.96 0.59 -22.43
C LYS A 169 40.10 0.28 -21.19
N ILE A 170 40.54 0.70 -20.01
CA ILE A 170 39.81 0.44 -18.75
C ILE A 170 38.58 1.29 -18.66
N ILE A 171 38.66 2.58 -19.02
CA ILE A 171 37.47 3.48 -19.07
C ILE A 171 36.47 2.93 -20.06
N GLU A 172 36.92 2.56 -21.26
CA GLU A 172 36.06 1.99 -22.30
C GLU A 172 35.40 0.68 -21.82
N SER A 173 36.17 -0.22 -21.21
CA SER A 173 35.65 -1.48 -20.66
C SER A 173 34.63 -1.25 -19.55
N ASN A 174 34.92 -0.32 -18.62
CA ASN A 174 33.98 -0.03 -17.52
C ASN A 174 32.73 0.69 -18.02
N CYS A 175 32.83 1.61 -18.96
CA CYS A 175 31.68 2.23 -19.59
C CYS A 175 30.83 1.22 -20.36
N ASN A 176 31.45 0.29 -21.09
CA ASN A 176 30.74 -0.78 -21.81
C ASN A 176 30.03 -1.74 -20.81
N LYS A 177 30.67 -2.06 -19.68
CA LYS A 177 30.01 -2.83 -18.61
C LYS A 177 28.83 -2.07 -18.01
N ALA A 178 29.00 -0.77 -17.72
CA ALA A 178 27.92 0.06 -17.21
C ALA A 178 26.74 0.15 -18.20
N LEU A 179 27.02 0.33 -19.49
CA LEU A 179 25.99 0.32 -20.53
C LEU A 179 25.22 -1.01 -20.60
N LYS A 180 25.92 -2.15 -20.49
CA LYS A 180 25.26 -3.46 -20.43
C LYS A 180 24.38 -3.64 -19.19
N VAL A 181 24.79 -3.09 -18.04
CA VAL A 181 23.97 -3.12 -16.82
C VAL A 181 22.73 -2.24 -16.99
N ILE A 182 22.90 -1.03 -17.56
CA ILE A 182 21.78 -0.13 -17.86
C ILE A 182 20.79 -0.80 -18.81
N GLU A 183 21.26 -1.41 -19.89
CA GLU A 183 20.43 -2.14 -20.87
C GLU A 183 19.59 -3.24 -20.18
N LYS A 184 20.24 -4.07 -19.34
CA LYS A 184 19.53 -5.09 -18.57
C LYS A 184 18.51 -4.53 -17.59
N LEU A 185 18.80 -3.41 -16.93
CA LEU A 185 17.86 -2.74 -16.03
C LEU A 185 16.68 -2.18 -16.80
N GLN A 186 16.91 -1.58 -17.96
CA GLN A 186 15.82 -1.08 -18.83
C GLN A 186 14.94 -2.22 -19.33
N GLU A 187 15.55 -3.34 -19.76
CA GLU A 187 14.81 -4.54 -20.16
C GLU A 187 13.97 -5.09 -18.97
N ALA A 188 14.57 -5.18 -17.78
CA ALA A 188 13.85 -5.62 -16.57
C ALA A 188 12.70 -4.69 -16.21
N ILE A 189 12.88 -3.37 -16.30
CA ILE A 189 11.80 -2.38 -16.07
C ILE A 189 10.67 -2.59 -17.08
N THR A 190 10.99 -2.71 -18.37
CA THR A 190 9.98 -2.93 -19.42
C THR A 190 9.21 -4.22 -19.17
N ILE A 191 9.90 -5.32 -18.91
CA ILE A 191 9.28 -6.61 -18.60
C ILE A 191 8.38 -6.51 -17.36
N THR A 192 8.84 -5.81 -16.31
CA THR A 192 8.05 -5.60 -15.09
C THR A 192 6.78 -4.81 -15.37
N ILE A 193 6.86 -3.73 -16.14
CA ILE A 193 5.69 -2.94 -16.53
C ILE A 193 4.71 -3.79 -17.35
N ASP A 194 5.18 -4.39 -18.44
CA ASP A 194 4.32 -5.05 -19.42
C ASP A 194 3.69 -6.35 -18.90
N ARG A 195 4.46 -7.13 -18.14
CA ARG A 195 4.03 -8.47 -17.68
C ARG A 195 3.45 -8.51 -16.28
N GLN A 196 3.72 -7.50 -15.47
CA GLN A 196 3.31 -7.51 -14.08
C GLN A 196 2.41 -6.31 -13.75
N ILE A 197 2.91 -5.08 -13.90
CA ILE A 197 2.19 -3.89 -13.43
C ILE A 197 0.93 -3.62 -14.28
N ASP A 198 1.04 -3.57 -15.60
CA ASP A 198 -0.08 -3.27 -16.48
C ASP A 198 -1.21 -4.33 -16.43
N PRO A 199 -0.92 -5.64 -16.38
CA PRO A 199 -1.94 -6.65 -16.15
C PRO A 199 -2.62 -6.51 -14.78
N THR A 200 -1.82 -6.28 -13.70
CA THR A 200 -2.34 -6.11 -12.34
C THR A 200 -3.24 -4.88 -12.25
N ILE A 201 -2.85 -3.74 -12.83
CA ILE A 201 -3.69 -2.53 -12.88
C ILE A 201 -5.02 -2.83 -13.58
N ARG A 202 -4.99 -3.55 -14.69
CA ARG A 202 -6.22 -3.92 -15.44
C ARG A 202 -7.13 -4.83 -14.61
N GLU A 203 -6.56 -5.81 -13.94
CA GLU A 203 -7.30 -6.72 -13.07
C GLU A 203 -7.93 -5.99 -11.89
N ILE A 204 -7.17 -5.13 -11.20
CA ILE A 204 -7.68 -4.31 -10.10
C ILE A 204 -8.79 -3.37 -10.60
N LYS A 205 -8.64 -2.72 -11.76
CA LYS A 205 -9.67 -1.88 -12.36
C LYS A 205 -10.96 -2.65 -12.66
N ASN A 206 -10.85 -3.86 -13.18
CA ASN A 206 -12.01 -4.71 -13.43
C ASN A 206 -12.73 -5.10 -12.15
N HIS A 207 -11.99 -5.50 -11.12
CA HIS A 207 -12.57 -5.84 -9.82
C HIS A 207 -13.16 -4.60 -9.13
N HIS A 208 -12.51 -3.45 -9.24
CA HIS A 208 -13.04 -2.18 -8.74
C HIS A 208 -14.36 -1.83 -9.42
N GLN A 209 -14.45 -1.93 -10.74
CA GLN A 209 -15.70 -1.68 -11.47
C GLN A 209 -16.81 -2.64 -11.02
N GLU A 210 -16.52 -3.93 -10.90
CA GLU A 210 -17.48 -4.94 -10.43
C GLU A 210 -18.02 -4.61 -9.03
N VAL A 211 -17.14 -4.22 -8.11
CA VAL A 211 -17.54 -3.81 -6.76
C VAL A 211 -18.37 -2.52 -6.79
N CYS A 212 -17.98 -1.53 -7.58
CA CYS A 212 -18.75 -0.30 -7.74
C CYS A 212 -20.17 -0.59 -8.25
N ASP A 213 -20.31 -1.48 -9.24
CA ASP A 213 -21.62 -1.89 -9.76
C ASP A 213 -22.43 -2.68 -8.73
N ASN A 214 -21.79 -3.49 -7.90
CA ASN A 214 -22.46 -4.19 -6.80
C ASN A 214 -22.93 -3.22 -5.72
N LEU A 215 -22.10 -2.26 -5.33
CA LEU A 215 -22.46 -1.22 -4.35
C LEU A 215 -23.67 -0.39 -4.82
N ASP A 216 -23.71 0.00 -6.10
CA ASP A 216 -24.87 0.71 -6.67
C ASP A 216 -26.12 -0.16 -6.65
N ARG A 217 -25.99 -1.41 -7.01
CA ARG A 217 -27.11 -2.38 -7.01
C ARG A 217 -27.64 -2.63 -5.60
N SER A 218 -26.75 -2.76 -4.62
CA SER A 218 -27.10 -2.91 -3.20
C SER A 218 -27.80 -1.67 -2.66
N LYS A 219 -27.35 -0.46 -3.05
CA LYS A 219 -28.00 0.82 -2.73
C LYS A 219 -29.43 0.88 -3.29
N GLU A 220 -29.60 0.57 -4.58
CA GLU A 220 -30.92 0.58 -5.21
C GLU A 220 -31.88 -0.43 -4.58
N LYS A 221 -31.38 -1.64 -4.29
CA LYS A 221 -32.12 -2.69 -3.60
C LYS A 221 -32.55 -2.25 -2.18
N TYR A 222 -31.65 -1.59 -1.44
CA TYR A 222 -31.94 -1.06 -0.12
C TYR A 222 -33.08 -0.03 -0.18
N ILE A 223 -33.00 0.95 -1.07
CA ILE A 223 -33.99 1.99 -1.24
C ILE A 223 -35.35 1.39 -1.68
N SER A 224 -35.33 0.46 -2.62
CA SER A 224 -36.53 -0.26 -3.07
C SER A 224 -37.18 -1.04 -1.94
N ASN A 225 -36.40 -1.74 -1.12
CA ASN A 225 -36.90 -2.51 0.01
C ASN A 225 -37.48 -1.61 1.12
N LEU A 226 -36.83 -0.47 1.41
CA LEU A 226 -37.36 0.53 2.34
C LEU A 226 -38.71 1.07 1.87
N THR A 227 -38.76 1.49 0.61
CA THR A 227 -40.00 2.02 0.00
C THR A 227 -41.14 1.01 0.08
N LYS A 228 -40.87 -0.23 -0.36
CA LYS A 228 -41.85 -1.31 -0.34
C LYS A 228 -42.30 -1.66 1.08
N SER A 229 -41.37 -1.71 2.03
CA SER A 229 -41.69 -2.02 3.43
C SER A 229 -42.55 -0.95 4.05
N ALA A 230 -42.20 0.33 3.88
CA ALA A 230 -42.97 1.44 4.41
C ALA A 230 -44.36 1.49 3.81
N PHE A 231 -44.51 1.32 2.49
CA PHE A 231 -45.79 1.26 1.81
C PHE A 231 -46.64 0.08 2.33
N THR A 232 -46.08 -1.10 2.46
CA THR A 232 -46.77 -2.31 2.94
C THR A 232 -47.30 -2.11 4.37
N GLU A 233 -46.51 -1.53 5.27
CA GLU A 233 -46.97 -1.29 6.66
C GLU A 233 -48.01 -0.16 6.71
N THR A 234 -47.97 0.84 5.82
CA THR A 234 -49.02 1.87 5.70
C THR A 234 -50.32 1.27 5.21
N GLU A 235 -50.33 0.42 4.20
CA GLU A 235 -51.53 -0.26 3.71
C GLU A 235 -52.09 -1.23 4.76
N ARG A 236 -51.24 -1.89 5.50
CA ARG A 236 -51.65 -2.73 6.63
C ARG A 236 -52.35 -1.91 7.72
N PHE A 237 -51.72 -0.80 8.12
CA PHE A 237 -52.33 0.15 9.06
C PHE A 237 -53.71 0.61 8.58
N LYS A 238 -53.82 0.99 7.31
CA LYS A 238 -55.05 1.43 6.69
C LYS A 238 -56.14 0.36 6.78
N SER A 239 -55.81 -0.88 6.51
CA SER A 239 -56.72 -2.03 6.59
C SER A 239 -57.16 -2.33 8.02
N ASP A 240 -56.22 -2.45 8.94
CA ASP A 240 -56.47 -2.75 10.35
C ASP A 240 -57.35 -1.66 11.00
N PHE A 241 -56.99 -0.37 10.74
CA PHE A 241 -57.71 0.76 11.25
C PHE A 241 -59.17 0.83 10.73
N ARG A 242 -59.36 0.57 9.43
CA ARG A 242 -60.67 0.54 8.81
C ARG A 242 -61.55 -0.53 9.43
N GLU A 243 -61.01 -1.73 9.60
CA GLU A 243 -61.73 -2.85 10.20
C GLU A 243 -62.15 -2.54 11.64
N GLU A 244 -61.25 -2.01 12.46
CA GLU A 244 -61.50 -1.64 13.85
C GLU A 244 -62.58 -0.54 13.99
N MET A 245 -62.47 0.52 13.16
CA MET A 245 -63.44 1.60 13.15
C MET A 245 -64.82 1.19 12.62
N HIS A 246 -64.87 0.35 11.58
CA HIS A 246 -66.15 -0.15 11.05
C HIS A 246 -66.84 -1.06 12.07
N ALA A 247 -66.13 -1.86 12.84
CA ALA A 247 -66.70 -2.64 13.93
C ALA A 247 -67.33 -1.75 14.99
N HIS A 248 -66.65 -0.70 15.44
CA HIS A 248 -67.22 0.26 16.39
C HIS A 248 -68.46 0.95 15.84
N ILE A 249 -68.52 1.29 14.55
CA ILE A 249 -69.70 1.88 13.91
C ILE A 249 -70.87 0.88 13.87
N ASP A 250 -70.54 -0.41 13.63
CA ASP A 250 -71.58 -1.46 13.61
C ASP A 250 -72.21 -1.70 14.97
N ASP A 251 -71.46 -1.48 16.05
CA ASP A 251 -71.95 -1.49 17.42
C ASP A 251 -72.89 -0.31 17.75
N GLY A 252 -73.08 0.65 16.81
CA GLY A 252 -74.04 1.68 16.90
C GLY A 252 -73.67 2.95 17.67
N ILE A 253 -72.36 3.29 17.64
CA ILE A 253 -71.82 4.47 18.35
C ILE A 253 -72.34 5.79 17.82
N GLY A 254 -72.48 6.82 18.74
CA GLY A 254 -72.83 8.17 18.39
C GLY A 254 -71.79 8.92 17.59
N ASN A 255 -72.14 10.01 16.90
CA ASN A 255 -71.17 10.76 16.07
C ASN A 255 -69.97 11.31 16.87
N GLU A 256 -70.23 11.83 18.07
CA GLU A 256 -69.15 12.34 18.94
C GLU A 256 -68.30 11.22 19.49
N GLU A 257 -68.89 10.09 19.81
CA GLU A 257 -68.21 8.90 20.25
C GLU A 257 -67.35 8.33 19.11
N CYS A 258 -67.85 8.27 17.88
CA CYS A 258 -67.08 7.88 16.67
C CYS A 258 -65.87 8.79 16.45
N LYS A 259 -65.99 10.09 16.67
CA LYS A 259 -64.82 11.01 16.59
C LYS A 259 -63.77 10.74 17.67
N ILE A 260 -64.23 10.48 18.89
CA ILE A 260 -63.33 10.16 20.01
C ILE A 260 -62.60 8.83 19.73
N MET A 261 -63.35 7.81 19.32
CA MET A 261 -62.76 6.51 18.94
C MET A 261 -61.81 6.62 17.77
N PHE A 262 -62.17 7.37 16.73
CA PHE A 262 -61.27 7.62 15.60
C PHE A 262 -59.94 8.22 16.06
N LYS A 263 -59.97 9.22 16.93
CA LYS A 263 -58.72 9.83 17.46
C LYS A 263 -57.90 8.84 18.27
N HIS A 264 -58.57 8.08 19.12
CA HIS A 264 -57.92 7.07 19.96
C HIS A 264 -57.25 5.98 19.11
N GLU A 265 -57.99 5.38 18.17
CA GLU A 265 -57.47 4.32 17.30
C GLU A 265 -56.43 4.86 16.33
N LEU A 266 -56.56 6.13 15.87
CA LEU A 266 -55.53 6.77 15.04
C LEU A 266 -54.19 6.91 15.81
N GLN A 267 -54.27 7.37 17.06
CA GLN A 267 -53.06 7.51 17.88
C GLN A 267 -52.40 6.14 18.17
N LYS A 268 -53.16 5.16 18.58
CA LYS A 268 -52.71 3.78 18.85
C LYS A 268 -52.13 3.12 17.60
N GLY A 269 -52.88 3.20 16.49
CA GLY A 269 -52.45 2.60 15.21
C GLY A 269 -51.23 3.28 14.61
N THR A 270 -51.11 4.61 14.76
CA THR A 270 -49.95 5.35 14.30
C THR A 270 -48.69 4.96 15.09
N GLU A 271 -48.78 4.76 16.40
CA GLU A 271 -47.65 4.29 17.19
C GLU A 271 -47.21 2.89 16.76
N LYS A 272 -48.13 1.96 16.54
CA LYS A 272 -47.88 0.63 16.00
C LYS A 272 -47.26 0.69 14.61
N LEU A 273 -47.73 1.55 13.71
CA LEU A 273 -47.19 1.79 12.38
C LEU A 273 -45.74 2.28 12.47
N ARG A 274 -45.48 3.23 13.34
CA ARG A 274 -44.13 3.77 13.61
C ARG A 274 -43.16 2.68 14.03
N GLU A 275 -43.56 1.87 15.01
CA GLU A 275 -42.71 0.77 15.48
C GLU A 275 -42.42 -0.27 14.39
N ASN A 276 -43.46 -0.61 13.59
CA ASN A 276 -43.32 -1.55 12.48
C ASN A 276 -42.36 -1.01 11.39
N ILE A 277 -42.55 0.25 10.98
CA ILE A 277 -41.65 0.88 9.99
C ILE A 277 -40.22 0.92 10.53
N LYS A 278 -40.03 1.29 11.81
CA LYS A 278 -38.70 1.29 12.44
C LYS A 278 -38.04 -0.08 12.38
N ARG A 279 -38.74 -1.11 12.79
CA ARG A 279 -38.25 -2.49 12.77
C ARG A 279 -37.86 -2.92 11.36
N ARG A 280 -38.74 -2.68 10.35
CA ARG A 280 -38.47 -3.02 8.95
C ARG A 280 -37.32 -2.24 8.37
N SER A 281 -37.21 -0.96 8.71
CA SER A 281 -36.08 -0.13 8.28
C SER A 281 -34.73 -0.65 8.83
N ASN A 282 -34.71 -1.06 10.10
CA ASN A 282 -33.53 -1.67 10.70
C ASN A 282 -33.16 -3.00 10.02
N GLU A 283 -34.14 -3.88 9.75
CA GLU A 283 -33.92 -5.13 9.02
C GLU A 283 -33.32 -4.87 7.61
N CYS A 284 -33.86 -3.89 6.89
CA CYS A 284 -33.34 -3.51 5.57
C CYS A 284 -31.91 -2.97 5.65
N LYS A 285 -31.62 -2.16 6.66
CA LYS A 285 -30.30 -1.58 6.92
C LYS A 285 -29.28 -2.68 7.23
N GLU A 286 -29.57 -3.59 8.16
CA GLU A 286 -28.67 -4.67 8.53
C GLU A 286 -28.28 -5.49 7.31
N ARG A 287 -29.25 -5.85 6.46
CA ARG A 287 -28.99 -6.56 5.20
C ARG A 287 -28.10 -5.77 4.24
N PHE A 288 -28.35 -4.47 4.13
CA PHE A 288 -27.57 -3.60 3.26
C PHE A 288 -26.10 -3.50 3.72
N VAL A 289 -25.88 -3.30 5.02
CA VAL A 289 -24.53 -3.26 5.61
C VAL A 289 -23.80 -4.60 5.41
N GLU A 290 -24.49 -5.71 5.57
CA GLU A 290 -23.93 -7.04 5.39
C GLU A 290 -23.58 -7.32 3.92
N GLU A 291 -24.43 -6.91 2.97
CA GLU A 291 -24.16 -7.00 1.53
C GLU A 291 -22.92 -6.18 1.16
N ILE A 292 -22.83 -4.92 1.58
CA ILE A 292 -21.65 -4.06 1.34
C ILE A 292 -20.38 -4.68 1.94
N LYS A 293 -20.45 -5.13 3.19
CA LYS A 293 -19.31 -5.75 3.87
C LYS A 293 -18.79 -6.95 3.09
N LYS A 294 -19.70 -7.79 2.64
CA LYS A 294 -19.37 -8.98 1.83
C LYS A 294 -18.70 -8.60 0.50
N ASP A 295 -19.24 -7.60 -0.21
CA ASP A 295 -18.67 -7.14 -1.49
C ASP A 295 -17.25 -6.59 -1.31
N ILE A 296 -17.00 -5.85 -0.22
CA ILE A 296 -15.67 -5.30 0.09
C ILE A 296 -14.70 -6.40 0.51
N GLU A 297 -15.12 -7.36 1.34
CA GLU A 297 -14.30 -8.51 1.74
C GLU A 297 -13.89 -9.34 0.51
N GLN A 298 -14.82 -9.58 -0.41
CA GLN A 298 -14.52 -10.27 -1.68
C GLN A 298 -13.54 -9.49 -2.55
N PHE A 299 -13.69 -8.18 -2.63
CA PHE A 299 -12.74 -7.32 -3.34
C PHE A 299 -11.35 -7.42 -2.71
N GLU A 300 -11.25 -7.32 -1.38
CA GLU A 300 -9.98 -7.43 -0.65
C GLU A 300 -9.29 -8.79 -0.90
N GLU A 301 -10.05 -9.88 -0.90
CA GLU A 301 -9.49 -11.21 -1.19
C GLU A 301 -8.95 -11.31 -2.61
N ARG A 302 -9.69 -10.82 -3.61
CA ARG A 302 -9.25 -10.81 -5.01
C ARG A 302 -7.99 -9.96 -5.20
N ILE A 303 -7.91 -8.81 -4.54
CA ILE A 303 -6.69 -7.98 -4.56
C ILE A 303 -5.52 -8.71 -3.90
N LYS A 304 -5.72 -9.39 -2.78
CA LYS A 304 -4.67 -10.21 -2.14
C LYS A 304 -4.17 -11.33 -3.07
N ASP A 305 -5.06 -11.96 -3.80
CA ASP A 305 -4.69 -13.01 -4.74
C ASP A 305 -3.91 -12.45 -5.93
N SER A 306 -4.32 -11.32 -6.50
CA SER A 306 -3.57 -10.62 -7.55
C SER A 306 -2.18 -10.21 -7.05
N LEU A 307 -2.04 -9.74 -5.81
CA LEU A 307 -0.76 -9.39 -5.19
C LEU A 307 0.12 -10.61 -4.93
N ARG A 308 -0.44 -11.72 -4.49
CA ARG A 308 0.30 -12.99 -4.31
C ARG A 308 0.82 -13.52 -5.63
N MET A 309 0.05 -13.41 -6.71
CA MET A 309 0.51 -13.77 -8.05
C MET A 309 1.68 -12.90 -8.50
N LEU A 310 1.62 -11.59 -8.25
CA LEU A 310 2.71 -10.67 -8.51
C LEU A 310 3.99 -11.06 -7.73
N GLU A 311 3.86 -11.37 -6.44
CA GLU A 311 4.96 -11.79 -5.57
C GLU A 311 5.60 -13.12 -6.01
N LEU A 312 4.77 -14.06 -6.46
CA LEU A 312 5.23 -15.33 -7.05
C LEU A 312 6.02 -15.11 -8.35
N ILE A 313 5.55 -14.26 -9.25
CA ILE A 313 6.21 -13.95 -10.51
C ILE A 313 7.56 -13.26 -10.24
N ILE A 314 7.60 -12.28 -9.34
CA ILE A 314 8.83 -11.62 -8.91
C ILE A 314 9.81 -12.63 -8.29
N SER A 315 9.33 -13.60 -7.53
CA SER A 315 10.20 -14.63 -6.90
C SER A 315 10.77 -15.63 -7.91
N ILE A 316 10.07 -15.93 -8.98
CA ILE A 316 10.52 -16.84 -10.05
C ILE A 316 11.61 -16.15 -10.91
N ASP A 317 11.47 -14.87 -11.21
CA ASP A 317 12.47 -14.09 -11.95
C ASP A 317 13.73 -13.77 -11.10
N ARG A 318 13.65 -13.84 -9.78
CA ARG A 318 14.79 -13.67 -8.85
C ARG A 318 15.92 -14.70 -9.02
N GLY A 319 15.74 -15.74 -9.81
CA GLY A 319 16.78 -16.73 -10.07
C GLY A 319 18.09 -16.17 -10.67
N ASN A 320 18.12 -14.90 -11.11
CA ASN A 320 19.26 -14.31 -11.81
C ASN A 320 19.68 -12.88 -11.38
N THR A 321 18.99 -12.23 -10.45
CA THR A 321 19.38 -10.87 -10.00
C THR A 321 19.17 -10.71 -8.49
N ASP A 322 20.25 -10.38 -7.76
CA ASP A 322 20.26 -10.02 -6.33
C ASP A 322 19.61 -8.64 -6.04
N PHE A 323 18.43 -8.38 -6.56
CA PHE A 323 17.66 -7.18 -6.22
C PHE A 323 16.55 -7.53 -5.23
N ASP A 324 16.69 -7.05 -4.01
CA ASP A 324 15.68 -7.17 -2.95
C ASP A 324 14.65 -6.04 -3.08
N PHE A 325 13.59 -6.28 -3.85
CA PHE A 325 12.41 -5.42 -3.88
C PHE A 325 11.45 -5.81 -2.76
N ASN A 326 11.49 -5.09 -1.66
CA ASN A 326 10.47 -5.18 -0.63
C ASN A 326 9.30 -4.29 -1.04
N ILE A 327 8.31 -4.85 -1.72
CA ILE A 327 7.07 -4.14 -2.09
C ILE A 327 6.19 -4.14 -0.85
N ASP A 328 6.20 -3.02 -0.12
CA ASP A 328 5.16 -2.72 0.86
C ASP A 328 3.86 -2.48 0.09
N SER A 329 2.85 -3.31 0.34
CA SER A 329 1.58 -3.32 -0.41
C SER A 329 0.78 -2.02 -0.29
N GLY A 330 1.23 -1.02 0.49
CA GLY A 330 0.65 0.32 0.60
C GLY A 330 -0.83 0.37 1.01
N ILE A 331 -1.46 -0.80 1.25
CA ILE A 331 -2.87 -0.89 1.62
C ILE A 331 -2.98 -0.50 3.09
N ASN A 332 -3.47 0.71 3.33
CA ASN A 332 -3.86 1.13 4.67
C ASN A 332 -5.14 0.38 5.09
N LYS A 333 -4.98 -0.86 5.55
CA LYS A 333 -6.07 -1.74 6.01
C LYS A 333 -6.94 -1.07 7.07
N ILE A 334 -6.34 -0.25 7.92
CA ILE A 334 -7.02 0.46 9.01
C ILE A 334 -7.97 1.53 8.44
N GLY A 335 -7.56 2.27 7.40
CA GLY A 335 -8.39 3.29 6.75
C GLY A 335 -9.63 2.70 6.08
N LEU A 336 -9.50 1.55 5.42
CA LEU A 336 -10.62 0.88 4.73
C LEU A 336 -11.64 0.34 5.74
N PHE A 337 -11.20 -0.30 6.82
CA PHE A 337 -12.09 -0.83 7.88
C PHE A 337 -12.77 0.29 8.70
N VAL A 338 -12.10 1.41 8.94
CA VAL A 338 -12.69 2.59 9.61
C VAL A 338 -13.77 3.22 8.73
N SER A 339 -13.59 3.25 7.41
CA SER A 339 -14.61 3.73 6.45
C SER A 339 -15.87 2.86 6.48
N ILE A 340 -15.74 1.53 6.58
CA ILE A 340 -16.88 0.59 6.68
C ILE A 340 -17.62 0.78 8.00
N GLY A 341 -16.90 0.94 9.12
CA GLY A 341 -17.48 1.22 10.44
C GLY A 341 -18.18 2.58 10.48
N GLY A 342 -17.61 3.60 9.88
CA GLY A 342 -18.18 4.93 9.69
C GLY A 342 -19.47 4.90 8.84
N LEU A 343 -19.48 4.09 7.78
CA LEU A 343 -20.64 3.84 6.93
C LEU A 343 -21.83 3.29 7.74
N ALA A 344 -21.58 2.31 8.59
CA ALA A 344 -22.63 1.73 9.44
C ALA A 344 -23.22 2.74 10.41
N LEU A 345 -22.43 3.67 10.95
CA LEU A 345 -22.88 4.74 11.85
C LEU A 345 -23.64 5.85 11.12
N LEU A 346 -23.21 6.24 9.92
CA LEU A 346 -23.85 7.30 9.13
C LEU A 346 -25.21 6.86 8.54
N LEU A 347 -25.39 5.58 8.20
CA LEU A 347 -26.67 5.01 7.80
C LEU A 347 -27.71 5.02 8.94
N MET A 348 -27.29 5.29 10.18
CA MET A 348 -28.19 5.46 11.34
C MET A 348 -28.85 6.85 11.39
N ALA A 349 -28.17 7.90 10.91
CA ALA A 349 -28.61 9.29 11.11
C ALA A 349 -29.95 9.65 10.43
N PRO A 350 -30.26 9.25 9.18
CA PRO A 350 -31.53 9.59 8.54
C PRO A 350 -32.73 8.94 9.21
N ILE A 351 -32.61 7.74 9.77
CA ILE A 351 -33.70 6.96 10.36
C ILE A 351 -34.18 7.59 11.67
N VAL A 352 -33.31 8.26 12.42
CA VAL A 352 -33.67 8.95 13.68
C VAL A 352 -34.59 10.15 13.39
N GLY A 353 -34.40 10.83 12.26
CA GLY A 353 -35.24 11.95 11.84
C GLY A 353 -36.73 11.57 11.54
N TRP A 354 -36.97 10.33 11.10
CA TRP A 354 -38.30 9.83 10.81
C TRP A 354 -39.24 9.87 12.02
N PHE A 355 -38.69 9.72 13.21
CA PHE A 355 -39.49 9.55 14.44
C PHE A 355 -39.97 10.88 15.06
N THR A 356 -39.31 11.97 14.79
CA THR A 356 -39.70 13.30 15.29
C THR A 356 -40.86 13.90 14.48
N LEU A 357 -40.99 13.52 13.20
CA LEU A 357 -42.03 14.02 12.30
C LEU A 357 -43.37 13.32 12.50
N PHE A 358 -43.42 12.02 12.82
CA PHE A 358 -44.69 11.31 13.08
C PHE A 358 -45.50 11.91 14.23
N GLY A 359 -44.86 12.43 15.29
CA GLY A 359 -45.55 13.14 16.37
C GLY A 359 -46.25 14.40 15.91
N GLY A 360 -45.64 15.13 14.96
CA GLY A 360 -46.25 16.34 14.36
C GLY A 360 -47.40 16.04 13.42
N LEU A 361 -47.32 14.91 12.66
CA LEU A 361 -48.38 14.49 11.73
C LEU A 361 -49.69 14.08 12.44
N VAL A 362 -49.59 13.37 13.57
CA VAL A 362 -50.74 12.99 14.37
C VAL A 362 -51.46 14.24 14.90
N LEU A 363 -50.73 15.25 15.36
CA LEU A 363 -51.28 16.52 15.83
C LEU A 363 -51.91 17.33 14.68
N GLY A 364 -51.31 17.31 13.48
CA GLY A 364 -51.82 17.95 12.27
C GLY A 364 -53.12 17.29 11.76
N ALA A 365 -53.14 15.95 11.72
CA ALA A 365 -54.32 15.18 11.32
C ALA A 365 -55.55 15.40 12.26
N ILE A 366 -55.28 15.56 13.56
CA ILE A 366 -56.35 15.91 14.55
C ILE A 366 -56.99 17.27 14.23
N GLY A 367 -56.25 18.21 13.60
CA GLY A 367 -56.72 19.52 13.18
C GLY A 367 -57.68 19.52 11.96
N ILE A 368 -57.63 18.48 11.12
CA ILE A 368 -58.44 18.37 9.87
C ILE A 368 -59.90 17.95 10.15
N PHE A 369 -60.21 17.48 11.34
CA PHE A 369 -61.53 17.02 11.74
C PHE A 369 -62.59 18.12 11.95
N LYS A 370 -62.45 19.27 11.35
CA LYS A 370 -63.36 20.42 11.54
C LYS A 370 -64.45 20.52 10.49
N SER A 371 -65.10 19.46 10.05
CA SER A 371 -66.31 19.69 9.26
C SER A 371 -67.37 18.56 9.27
N VAL A 372 -68.50 18.95 9.70
CA VAL A 372 -69.86 18.53 9.27
C VAL A 372 -70.24 17.07 9.54
N TRP A 373 -70.63 16.85 10.76
CA TRP A 373 -71.42 15.69 11.10
C TRP A 373 -72.86 16.22 11.41
N SER A 374 -73.73 16.18 10.40
CA SER A 374 -75.12 16.55 10.57
C SER A 374 -76.05 15.33 10.71
N PHE A 375 -77.14 15.50 11.37
CA PHE A 375 -78.08 14.48 11.80
C PHE A 375 -78.65 13.62 10.67
N PHE A 376 -78.61 12.27 10.84
CA PHE A 376 -79.18 11.30 9.92
C PHE A 376 -79.78 10.09 10.67
N ASP A 377 -80.69 9.38 10.01
CA ASP A 377 -81.37 8.16 10.45
C ASP A 377 -80.36 7.01 10.70
N SER A 378 -80.68 6.01 11.56
CA SER A 378 -79.67 5.10 12.13
C SER A 378 -78.80 4.31 11.10
N ASP A 379 -79.44 3.77 10.06
CA ASP A 379 -78.70 2.97 9.06
C ASP A 379 -77.99 3.85 8.03
N TYR A 380 -78.61 4.97 7.67
CA TYR A 380 -77.96 5.98 6.84
C TYR A 380 -76.77 6.65 7.58
N LYS A 381 -76.95 6.81 8.89
CA LYS A 381 -75.93 7.35 9.79
C LYS A 381 -74.68 6.46 9.81
N LYS A 382 -74.78 5.14 9.94
CA LYS A 382 -73.63 4.18 9.90
C LYS A 382 -72.92 4.25 8.58
N SER A 383 -73.66 4.27 7.45
CA SER A 383 -73.06 4.42 6.11
C SER A 383 -72.31 5.74 5.94
N GLN A 384 -72.83 6.85 6.45
CA GLN A 384 -72.12 8.15 6.42
C GLN A 384 -70.87 8.16 7.33
N GLN A 385 -70.98 7.61 8.54
CA GLN A 385 -69.90 7.50 9.46
C GLN A 385 -68.68 6.70 8.81
N ARG A 386 -68.98 5.57 8.19
CA ARG A 386 -67.98 4.79 7.47
C ARG A 386 -67.32 5.58 6.33
N LYS A 387 -68.10 6.28 5.50
CA LYS A 387 -67.55 7.11 4.42
C LYS A 387 -66.67 8.24 4.94
N GLU A 388 -67.05 8.89 6.03
CA GLU A 388 -66.24 9.97 6.60
C GLU A 388 -64.94 9.39 7.27
N VAL A 389 -65.04 8.23 7.94
CA VAL A 389 -63.88 7.52 8.46
C VAL A 389 -62.91 7.14 7.32
N ASP A 390 -63.43 6.50 6.27
CA ASP A 390 -62.60 6.10 5.12
C ASP A 390 -61.92 7.30 4.45
N LYS A 391 -62.67 8.38 4.20
CA LYS A 391 -62.17 9.60 3.58
C LYS A 391 -61.05 10.26 4.40
N ASN A 392 -61.21 10.34 5.72
CA ASN A 392 -60.21 10.95 6.59
C ASN A 392 -58.98 10.03 6.76
N LEU A 393 -59.19 8.70 6.81
CA LEU A 393 -58.15 7.72 6.80
C LEU A 393 -57.30 7.77 5.50
N ASP A 394 -57.99 7.86 4.35
CA ASP A 394 -57.29 7.97 3.05
C ASP A 394 -56.44 9.22 3.00
N ARG A 395 -56.93 10.38 3.41
CA ARG A 395 -56.13 11.62 3.50
C ARG A 395 -54.96 11.49 4.45
N PHE A 396 -55.16 10.85 5.59
CA PHE A 396 -54.08 10.63 6.55
C PHE A 396 -53.00 9.72 5.97
N CYS A 397 -53.39 8.63 5.30
CA CYS A 397 -52.45 7.73 4.63
C CYS A 397 -51.71 8.38 3.45
N GLU A 398 -52.38 9.30 2.69
CA GLU A 398 -51.72 10.10 1.65
C GLU A 398 -50.62 10.98 2.23
N ILE A 399 -50.87 11.67 3.34
CA ILE A 399 -49.89 12.52 4.02
C ILE A 399 -48.68 11.66 4.50
N ILE A 400 -48.97 10.49 5.10
CA ILE A 400 -47.91 9.55 5.51
C ILE A 400 -47.11 9.11 4.31
N ALA A 401 -47.78 8.74 3.21
CA ALA A 401 -47.09 8.26 2.00
C ALA A 401 -46.18 9.32 1.38
N GLU A 402 -46.61 10.60 1.40
CA GLU A 402 -45.81 11.73 0.93
C GLU A 402 -44.61 11.98 1.84
N ASP A 403 -44.80 11.98 3.15
CA ASP A 403 -43.72 12.17 4.12
C ASP A 403 -42.68 11.03 4.03
N VAL A 404 -43.16 9.79 3.95
CA VAL A 404 -42.29 8.62 3.73
C VAL A 404 -41.47 8.77 2.45
N ARG A 405 -42.07 9.21 1.33
CA ARG A 405 -41.34 9.46 0.08
C ARG A 405 -40.25 10.51 0.26
N ASN A 406 -40.58 11.65 0.87
CA ASN A 406 -39.63 12.74 1.07
C ASN A 406 -38.42 12.29 1.93
N GLN A 407 -38.67 11.49 2.95
CA GLN A 407 -37.65 10.98 3.83
C GLN A 407 -36.79 9.91 3.14
N ILE A 408 -37.38 9.04 2.33
CA ILE A 408 -36.65 8.07 1.52
C ILE A 408 -35.75 8.78 0.51
N GLU A 409 -36.23 9.84 -0.15
CA GLU A 409 -35.39 10.63 -1.08
C GLU A 409 -34.24 11.33 -0.35
N SER A 410 -34.45 11.84 0.85
CA SER A 410 -33.37 12.38 1.68
C SER A 410 -32.36 11.31 2.06
N GLY A 411 -32.85 10.13 2.50
CA GLY A 411 -32.00 8.99 2.83
C GLY A 411 -31.22 8.45 1.62
N LYS A 412 -31.84 8.47 0.42
CA LYS A 412 -31.20 8.10 -0.85
C LYS A 412 -30.01 9.00 -1.16
N LYS A 413 -30.14 10.32 -0.94
CA LYS A 413 -29.04 11.24 -1.13
C LYS A 413 -27.86 10.90 -0.21
N GLY A 414 -28.11 10.73 1.09
CA GLY A 414 -27.07 10.36 2.04
C GLY A 414 -26.42 9.01 1.72
N ALA A 415 -27.22 8.00 1.35
CA ALA A 415 -26.68 6.70 0.94
C ALA A 415 -25.83 6.80 -0.35
N SER A 416 -26.21 7.67 -1.30
CA SER A 416 -25.46 7.90 -2.51
C SER A 416 -24.11 8.56 -2.25
N GLU A 417 -24.08 9.63 -1.44
CA GLU A 417 -22.84 10.31 -1.06
C GLU A 417 -21.86 9.33 -0.40
N MET A 418 -22.33 8.49 0.47
CA MET A 418 -21.51 7.50 1.18
C MET A 418 -20.98 6.39 0.27
N ILE A 419 -21.78 5.92 -0.68
CA ILE A 419 -21.32 4.93 -1.67
C ILE A 419 -20.25 5.56 -2.56
N GLU A 420 -20.39 6.82 -2.95
CA GLU A 420 -19.35 7.52 -3.73
C GLU A 420 -18.06 7.71 -2.92
N ASP A 421 -18.12 8.05 -1.64
CA ASP A 421 -16.96 8.12 -0.76
C ASP A 421 -16.25 6.75 -0.63
N LEU A 422 -17.04 5.68 -0.53
CA LEU A 422 -16.49 4.32 -0.47
C LEU A 422 -15.80 3.93 -1.78
N LYS A 423 -16.42 4.22 -2.93
CA LYS A 423 -15.82 4.00 -4.25
C LYS A 423 -14.52 4.78 -4.41
N ALA A 424 -14.49 6.03 -3.94
CA ALA A 424 -13.27 6.84 -3.94
C ALA A 424 -12.14 6.20 -3.12
N GLY A 425 -12.45 5.71 -1.91
CA GLY A 425 -11.47 4.99 -1.08
C GLY A 425 -10.95 3.69 -1.72
N LEU A 426 -11.81 2.96 -2.43
CA LEU A 426 -11.40 1.77 -3.18
C LEU A 426 -10.52 2.09 -4.39
N ASN A 427 -10.64 3.30 -4.97
CA ASN A 427 -9.83 3.77 -6.09
C ASN A 427 -8.39 4.11 -5.70
N ASP A 428 -8.10 4.39 -4.44
CA ASP A 428 -6.75 4.76 -3.97
C ASP A 428 -5.71 3.68 -4.29
N LEU A 429 -6.12 2.42 -4.30
CA LEU A 429 -5.26 1.31 -4.69
C LEU A 429 -4.83 1.40 -6.16
N ILE A 430 -5.75 1.72 -7.07
CA ILE A 430 -5.46 1.91 -8.50
C ILE A 430 -4.45 3.04 -8.67
N VAL A 431 -4.68 4.17 -8.00
CA VAL A 431 -3.78 5.34 -8.03
C VAL A 431 -2.38 4.98 -7.54
N CYS A 432 -2.26 4.12 -6.52
CA CYS A 432 -0.97 3.66 -6.01
C CYS A 432 -0.18 2.89 -7.09
N TYR A 433 -0.83 1.94 -7.78
CA TYR A 433 -0.18 1.16 -8.84
C TYR A 433 0.15 2.00 -10.08
N GLU A 434 -0.70 2.95 -10.44
CA GLU A 434 -0.43 3.91 -11.53
C GLU A 434 0.81 4.78 -11.21
N ARG A 435 0.94 5.27 -9.99
CA ARG A 435 2.15 5.99 -9.54
C ARG A 435 3.40 5.11 -9.55
N MET A 436 3.28 3.83 -9.19
CA MET A 436 4.39 2.88 -9.29
C MET A 436 4.82 2.70 -10.75
N ARG A 437 3.87 2.54 -11.67
CA ARG A 437 4.11 2.46 -13.10
C ARG A 437 4.83 3.69 -13.63
N GLU A 438 4.35 4.89 -13.30
CA GLU A 438 4.97 6.16 -13.68
C GLU A 438 6.40 6.29 -13.13
N GLY A 439 6.62 5.87 -11.88
CA GLY A 439 7.95 5.85 -11.26
C GLY A 439 8.92 4.94 -12.01
N LEU A 440 8.47 3.75 -12.44
CA LEU A 440 9.28 2.83 -13.24
C LEU A 440 9.60 3.38 -14.63
N ILE A 441 8.62 4.01 -15.30
CA ILE A 441 8.85 4.66 -16.60
C ILE A 441 9.91 5.75 -16.46
N LYS A 442 9.77 6.63 -15.47
CA LYS A 442 10.75 7.69 -15.20
C LYS A 442 12.14 7.15 -14.90
N ALA A 443 12.23 6.07 -14.12
CA ALA A 443 13.51 5.41 -13.87
C ALA A 443 14.15 4.87 -15.16
N GLY A 444 13.35 4.32 -16.08
CA GLY A 444 13.80 3.88 -17.41
C GLY A 444 14.32 5.06 -18.26
N GLU A 445 13.66 6.21 -18.24
CA GLU A 445 14.11 7.44 -18.91
C GLU A 445 15.42 7.98 -18.33
N ASP A 446 15.53 8.02 -17.00
CA ASP A 446 16.76 8.45 -16.32
C ASP A 446 17.94 7.53 -16.65
N LEU A 447 17.73 6.21 -16.75
CA LEU A 447 18.72 5.25 -17.21
C LEU A 447 19.13 5.51 -18.68
N SER A 448 18.20 5.87 -19.55
CA SER A 448 18.48 6.26 -20.95
C SER A 448 19.37 7.47 -21.02
N HIS A 449 19.05 8.51 -20.27
CA HIS A 449 19.87 9.72 -20.17
C HIS A 449 21.28 9.42 -19.66
N LEU A 450 21.39 8.54 -18.66
CA LEU A 450 22.68 8.11 -18.14
C LEU A 450 23.50 7.36 -19.20
N ALA A 451 22.86 6.45 -19.95
CA ALA A 451 23.50 5.73 -21.05
C ALA A 451 24.04 6.68 -22.13
N ASP A 452 23.27 7.69 -22.52
CA ASP A 452 23.68 8.65 -23.52
C ASP A 452 24.83 9.56 -23.06
N ARG A 453 24.86 9.94 -21.79
CA ARG A 453 25.99 10.65 -21.19
C ARG A 453 27.26 9.81 -21.22
N ILE A 454 27.17 8.52 -20.88
CA ILE A 454 28.30 7.59 -20.94
C ILE A 454 28.80 7.45 -22.37
N LYS A 455 27.93 7.24 -23.37
CA LYS A 455 28.28 7.14 -24.79
C LYS A 455 28.96 8.41 -25.31
N THR A 456 28.45 9.58 -24.93
CA THR A 456 29.02 10.88 -25.32
C THR A 456 30.42 11.06 -24.74
N THR A 457 30.59 10.72 -23.45
CA THR A 457 31.89 10.79 -22.79
C THR A 457 32.93 9.87 -23.46
N LEU A 458 32.51 8.65 -23.84
CA LEU A 458 33.35 7.70 -24.59
C LEU A 458 33.80 8.27 -25.94
N LYS A 459 32.87 8.84 -26.72
CA LYS A 459 33.17 9.44 -28.04
C LYS A 459 34.16 10.60 -27.92
N GLN A 460 33.95 11.53 -26.97
CA GLN A 460 34.85 12.68 -26.76
C GLN A 460 36.25 12.26 -26.38
N ARG A 461 36.42 11.22 -25.56
CA ARG A 461 37.73 10.70 -25.13
C ARG A 461 38.40 9.79 -26.16
N SER A 462 37.63 9.23 -27.09
CA SER A 462 38.21 8.47 -28.22
C SER A 462 38.77 9.37 -29.32
N ALA A 463 38.33 10.64 -29.35
CA ALA A 463 38.80 11.66 -30.29
C ALA A 463 40.04 12.44 -29.79
N GLN A 464 40.37 12.32 -28.52
CA GLN A 464 41.62 12.80 -27.90
C GLN A 464 42.66 11.67 -27.78
#